data_0d128801aee554c7ac9cdd2139c440bf
#
_entry.id   0d128801aee554c7ac9cdd2139c440bf
#
_cell.length_a   1.000
_cell.length_b   1.000
_cell.length_c   1.000
_cell.angle_alpha   90.00
_cell.angle_beta   90.00
_cell.angle_gamma   90.00
#
_symmetry.space_group_name_H-M   'P 1'
#
loop_
_entity.id
_entity.type
_entity.pdbx_description
1 polymer ?
#
loop_
_entity_poly.entity_id
_entity_poly.type
_entity_poly.pdbx_seq_one_letter_code
_entity_poly.pdbx_strand_id
1 'polypeptide(L)'
;MERVLPKLAWHLEEPRVGQSYPNYYAAQLASKFVKVVMSGAGGDELFGGYPWRYYRAVVNDDFEHYIDKYYQFWQRLIPNSQLKNVFAPIWDDVKHVWTRDIFRDVFKHHADNLYTPEDYINHSLYFEAKTFLHGLLVVEDKLSMAHGLESRVPFLDNDLVDFAMRCPVHLKLNNLADVVRLNENEA
;
A
#
# COMPACT_ATOMS: atom_id res chain seq x y z
N MET A 1 20.38 -13.96 -1.33
CA MET A 1 19.58 -13.31 -0.29
C MET A 1 20.31 -13.25 1.05
N GLU A 2 20.75 -14.35 1.61
CA GLU A 2 21.41 -14.44 2.94
C GLU A 2 22.56 -13.43 3.14
N ARG A 3 23.44 -13.27 2.16
CA ARG A 3 24.60 -12.35 2.24
C ARG A 3 24.23 -10.86 2.38
N VAL A 4 23.06 -10.45 1.93
CA VAL A 4 22.63 -9.04 1.95
C VAL A 4 21.66 -8.75 3.09
N LEU A 5 21.07 -9.79 3.69
CA LEU A 5 20.06 -9.63 4.73
C LEU A 5 20.52 -8.76 5.93
N PRO A 6 21.75 -8.92 6.45
CA PRO A 6 22.23 -8.05 7.53
C PRO A 6 22.34 -6.58 7.11
N LYS A 7 22.71 -6.32 5.85
CA LYS A 7 22.75 -4.95 5.31
C LYS A 7 21.37 -4.36 5.13
N LEU A 8 20.42 -5.15 4.64
CA LEU A 8 19.02 -4.71 4.52
C LEU A 8 18.45 -4.38 5.91
N ALA A 9 18.66 -5.26 6.91
CA ALA A 9 18.22 -5.00 8.28
C ALA A 9 18.83 -3.72 8.86
N TRP A 10 20.11 -3.49 8.60
CA TRP A 10 20.81 -2.27 9.04
C TRP A 10 20.24 -1.00 8.41
N HIS A 11 20.04 -0.98 7.10
CA HIS A 11 19.56 0.22 6.41
C HIS A 11 18.08 0.47 6.61
N LEU A 12 17.26 -0.58 6.65
CA LEU A 12 15.81 -0.43 6.82
C LEU A 12 15.39 -0.18 8.25
N GLU A 13 16.16 -0.68 9.24
CA GLU A 13 15.90 -0.57 10.69
C GLU A 13 14.58 -1.21 11.15
N GLU A 14 13.89 -1.90 10.25
CA GLU A 14 12.62 -2.57 10.50
C GLU A 14 12.47 -3.82 9.64
N PRO A 15 11.66 -4.81 10.06
CA PRO A 15 11.41 -6.00 9.26
C PRO A 15 10.52 -5.63 8.05
N ARG A 16 11.12 -5.59 6.87
CA ARG A 16 10.43 -5.40 5.59
C ARG A 16 10.57 -6.64 4.73
N VAL A 17 9.45 -7.09 4.17
CA VAL A 17 9.41 -8.25 3.26
C VAL A 17 9.13 -7.77 1.85
N GLY A 18 9.49 -8.61 0.88
CA GLY A 18 9.14 -8.39 -0.51
C GLY A 18 10.21 -7.64 -1.31
N GLN A 19 9.94 -6.44 -1.75
CA GLN A 19 10.76 -5.72 -2.74
C GLN A 19 12.11 -5.21 -2.23
N SER A 20 12.42 -5.28 -0.94
CA SER A 20 13.66 -4.75 -0.37
C SER A 20 14.92 -5.34 -1.00
N TYR A 21 14.93 -6.65 -1.23
CA TYR A 21 16.07 -7.33 -1.83
C TYR A 21 16.35 -6.91 -3.28
N PRO A 22 15.38 -6.94 -4.22
CA PRO A 22 15.62 -6.48 -5.57
C PRO A 22 15.93 -4.98 -5.64
N ASN A 23 15.27 -4.15 -4.84
CA ASN A 23 15.53 -2.71 -4.81
C ASN A 23 16.96 -2.38 -4.38
N TYR A 24 17.49 -3.09 -3.39
CA TYR A 24 18.89 -2.92 -2.96
C TYR A 24 19.86 -3.15 -4.11
N TYR A 25 19.70 -4.24 -4.87
CA TYR A 25 20.60 -4.54 -5.98
C TYR A 25 20.37 -3.66 -7.20
N ALA A 26 19.14 -3.24 -7.48
CA ALA A 26 18.84 -2.28 -8.52
C ALA A 26 19.52 -0.93 -8.24
N ALA A 27 19.40 -0.42 -7.01
CA ALA A 27 20.08 0.79 -6.57
C ALA A 27 21.61 0.66 -6.63
N GLN A 28 22.16 -0.48 -6.18
CA GLN A 28 23.59 -0.77 -6.29
C GLN A 28 24.10 -0.75 -7.72
N LEU A 29 23.30 -1.29 -8.65
CA LEU A 29 23.68 -1.30 -10.07
C LEU A 29 23.62 0.11 -10.66
N ALA A 30 22.51 0.82 -10.44
CA ALA A 30 22.30 2.17 -10.97
C ALA A 30 23.36 3.17 -10.47
N SER A 31 23.75 3.07 -9.19
CA SER A 31 24.73 3.98 -8.56
C SER A 31 26.12 3.92 -9.20
N LYS A 32 26.42 2.87 -9.98
CA LYS A 32 27.67 2.77 -10.74
C LYS A 32 27.70 3.68 -11.99
N PHE A 33 26.55 4.11 -12.46
CA PHE A 33 26.42 4.86 -13.71
C PHE A 33 25.92 6.28 -13.50
N VAL A 34 25.04 6.49 -12.52
CA VAL A 34 24.39 7.79 -12.27
C VAL A 34 24.32 8.10 -10.77
N LYS A 35 24.08 9.37 -10.43
CA LYS A 35 23.87 9.82 -9.06
C LYS A 35 22.41 10.08 -8.72
N VAL A 36 21.58 10.24 -9.74
CA VAL A 36 20.14 10.50 -9.61
C VAL A 36 19.39 9.58 -10.56
N VAL A 37 18.27 9.01 -10.08
CA VAL A 37 17.33 8.23 -10.88
C VAL A 37 15.91 8.75 -10.68
N MET A 38 15.06 8.49 -11.66
CA MET A 38 13.62 8.67 -11.52
C MET A 38 12.97 7.33 -11.18
N SER A 39 12.06 7.35 -10.23
CA SER A 39 11.26 6.21 -9.79
C SER A 39 9.82 6.33 -10.26
N GLY A 40 9.16 5.18 -10.46
CA GLY A 40 7.75 5.09 -10.76
C GLY A 40 6.84 5.08 -9.52
N ALA A 41 7.40 5.19 -8.30
CA ALA A 41 6.62 5.14 -7.08
C ALA A 41 5.53 6.23 -7.06
N GLY A 42 4.33 5.87 -6.59
CA GLY A 42 3.15 6.73 -6.56
C GLY A 42 2.24 6.61 -7.78
N GLY A 43 2.75 6.12 -8.92
CA GLY A 43 1.93 5.98 -10.14
C GLY A 43 0.74 5.04 -9.94
N ASP A 44 0.98 3.88 -9.40
CA ASP A 44 -0.07 2.87 -9.16
C ASP A 44 -1.07 3.33 -8.08
N GLU A 45 -0.59 3.93 -7.01
CA GLU A 45 -1.40 4.38 -5.89
C GLU A 45 -2.31 5.56 -6.27
N LEU A 46 -1.86 6.43 -7.17
CA LEU A 46 -2.65 7.58 -7.62
C LEU A 46 -3.62 7.23 -8.75
N PHE A 47 -3.24 6.31 -9.64
CA PHE A 47 -3.99 6.01 -10.86
C PHE A 47 -4.61 4.62 -10.91
N GLY A 48 -4.62 3.88 -9.79
CA GLY A 48 -5.31 2.61 -9.69
C GLY A 48 -4.60 1.44 -10.38
N GLY A 49 -3.27 1.39 -10.32
CA GLY A 49 -2.45 0.35 -10.95
C GLY A 49 -2.61 -1.05 -10.37
N TYR A 50 -3.37 -1.21 -9.28
CA TYR A 50 -3.65 -2.50 -8.65
C TYR A 50 -5.13 -2.87 -8.69
N PRO A 51 -5.76 -3.04 -9.86
CA PRO A 51 -7.21 -3.23 -9.97
C PRO A 51 -7.74 -4.40 -9.13
N TRP A 52 -6.99 -5.50 -9.00
CA TRP A 52 -7.35 -6.66 -8.17
C TRP A 52 -7.49 -6.36 -6.66
N ARG A 53 -6.92 -5.24 -6.17
CA ARG A 53 -7.08 -4.83 -4.77
C ARG A 53 -8.43 -4.20 -4.51
N TYR A 54 -9.03 -3.60 -5.54
CA TYR A 54 -10.27 -2.85 -5.42
C TYR A 54 -11.51 -3.70 -5.62
N TYR A 55 -11.39 -4.91 -6.14
CA TYR A 55 -12.52 -5.80 -6.39
C TYR A 55 -13.38 -6.03 -5.14
N ARG A 56 -12.76 -6.24 -4.00
CA ARG A 56 -13.46 -6.43 -2.73
C ARG A 56 -14.06 -5.14 -2.17
N ALA A 57 -13.62 -4.00 -2.66
CA ALA A 57 -14.10 -2.70 -2.24
C ALA A 57 -15.32 -2.21 -3.02
N VAL A 58 -15.67 -2.86 -4.13
CA VAL A 58 -16.68 -2.35 -5.08
C VAL A 58 -18.10 -2.74 -4.69
N VAL A 59 -18.30 -3.92 -4.09
CA VAL A 59 -19.62 -4.42 -3.68
C VAL A 59 -19.71 -4.44 -2.17
N ASN A 60 -20.34 -3.42 -1.59
CA ASN A 60 -20.53 -3.28 -0.15
C ASN A 60 -21.89 -2.70 0.15
N ASP A 61 -22.47 -3.13 1.28
CA ASP A 61 -23.76 -2.64 1.75
C ASP A 61 -23.60 -1.32 2.50
N ASP A 62 -22.48 -1.17 3.22
CA ASP A 62 -22.15 0.00 4.01
C ASP A 62 -20.64 0.16 4.22
N PHE A 63 -20.25 1.21 4.92
CA PHE A 63 -18.85 1.51 5.21
C PHE A 63 -18.17 0.44 6.08
N GLU A 64 -18.85 -0.11 7.08
CA GLU A 64 -18.26 -1.13 7.96
C GLU A 64 -18.01 -2.45 7.19
N HIS A 65 -18.90 -2.81 6.28
CA HIS A 65 -18.73 -3.95 5.40
C HIS A 65 -17.53 -3.76 4.45
N TYR A 66 -17.36 -2.56 3.89
CA TYR A 66 -16.17 -2.19 3.13
C TYR A 66 -14.90 -2.34 3.96
N ILE A 67 -14.88 -1.80 5.19
CA ILE A 67 -13.72 -1.92 6.08
C ILE A 67 -13.37 -3.38 6.33
N ASP A 68 -14.35 -4.24 6.62
CA ASP A 68 -14.10 -5.66 6.87
C ASP A 68 -13.49 -6.38 5.67
N LYS A 69 -14.05 -6.18 4.48
CA LYS A 69 -13.55 -6.80 3.25
C LYS A 69 -12.16 -6.29 2.86
N TYR A 70 -11.95 -5.00 2.93
CA TYR A 70 -10.69 -4.41 2.52
C TYR A 70 -9.57 -4.68 3.53
N TYR A 71 -9.90 -4.67 4.83
CA TYR A 71 -8.99 -5.07 5.89
C TYR A 71 -8.56 -6.55 5.74
N GLN A 72 -9.46 -7.48 5.46
CA GLN A 72 -9.12 -8.88 5.22
C GLN A 72 -8.14 -9.05 4.06
N PHE A 73 -8.26 -8.26 3.02
CA PHE A 73 -7.30 -8.26 1.92
C PHE A 73 -5.90 -7.84 2.38
N TRP A 74 -5.79 -6.85 3.26
CA TRP A 74 -4.49 -6.36 3.76
C TRP A 74 -3.89 -7.24 4.85
N GLN A 75 -4.69 -8.02 5.54
CA GLN A 75 -4.26 -8.95 6.59
C GLN A 75 -3.70 -10.27 6.02
N ARG A 76 -2.62 -10.20 5.25
CA ARG A 76 -2.12 -11.35 4.47
C ARG A 76 -1.01 -12.16 5.13
N LEU A 77 -0.25 -11.58 6.06
CA LEU A 77 0.95 -12.23 6.60
C LEU A 77 0.61 -13.12 7.80
N ILE A 78 -0.16 -12.61 8.74
CA ILE A 78 -0.48 -13.32 9.97
C ILE A 78 -1.98 -13.15 10.23
N PRO A 79 -2.79 -14.22 10.16
CA PRO A 79 -4.21 -14.12 10.49
C PRO A 79 -4.39 -13.80 11.98
N ASN A 80 -5.46 -13.08 12.33
CA ASN A 80 -5.77 -12.68 13.70
C ASN A 80 -5.78 -13.84 14.69
N SER A 81 -6.22 -15.03 14.26
CA SER A 81 -6.22 -16.24 15.07
C SER A 81 -4.83 -16.69 15.54
N GLN A 82 -3.77 -16.28 14.86
CA GLN A 82 -2.38 -16.63 15.16
C GLN A 82 -1.64 -15.54 15.94
N LEU A 83 -2.19 -14.33 16.07
CA LEU A 83 -1.52 -13.21 16.72
C LEU A 83 -1.09 -13.53 18.16
N LYS A 84 -1.94 -14.21 18.92
CA LYS A 84 -1.61 -14.63 20.29
C LYS A 84 -0.37 -15.53 20.36
N ASN A 85 -0.21 -16.43 19.40
CA ASN A 85 0.95 -17.33 19.35
C ASN A 85 2.21 -16.59 18.92
N VAL A 86 2.09 -15.72 17.92
CA VAL A 86 3.23 -14.95 17.39
C VAL A 86 3.74 -13.95 18.41
N PHE A 87 2.85 -13.26 19.11
CA PHE A 87 3.18 -12.26 20.12
C PHE A 87 3.17 -12.81 21.56
N ALA A 88 3.23 -14.13 21.73
CA ALA A 88 3.16 -14.75 23.06
C ALA A 88 4.05 -14.08 24.14
N PRO A 89 5.31 -13.68 23.85
CA PRO A 89 6.18 -13.05 24.84
C PRO A 89 5.71 -11.67 25.32
N ILE A 90 4.92 -10.96 24.50
CA ILE A 90 4.43 -9.59 24.77
C ILE A 90 2.91 -9.51 24.67
N TRP A 91 2.23 -10.65 24.72
CA TRP A 91 0.77 -10.71 24.50
C TRP A 91 -0.01 -9.80 25.44
N ASP A 92 0.35 -9.75 26.70
CA ASP A 92 -0.35 -8.93 27.69
C ASP A 92 -0.25 -7.42 27.40
N ASP A 93 0.81 -6.99 26.74
CA ASP A 93 1.04 -5.59 26.36
C ASP A 93 0.28 -5.21 25.08
N VAL A 94 0.00 -6.18 24.19
CA VAL A 94 -0.57 -5.89 22.85
C VAL A 94 -1.98 -6.44 22.65
N LYS A 95 -2.50 -7.29 23.53
CA LYS A 95 -3.83 -7.95 23.38
C LYS A 95 -5.01 -7.01 23.25
N HIS A 96 -4.85 -5.76 23.70
CA HIS A 96 -5.88 -4.72 23.61
C HIS A 96 -5.87 -3.96 22.29
N VAL A 97 -4.85 -4.19 21.44
CA VAL A 97 -4.72 -3.51 20.16
C VAL A 97 -5.48 -4.28 19.08
N TRP A 98 -6.42 -3.62 18.43
CA TRP A 98 -7.15 -4.14 17.28
C TRP A 98 -6.65 -3.49 16.01
N THR A 99 -5.96 -4.26 15.18
CA THR A 99 -5.39 -3.76 13.91
C THR A 99 -6.48 -3.32 12.92
N ARG A 100 -7.70 -3.89 13.02
CA ARG A 100 -8.86 -3.43 12.27
C ARG A 100 -9.23 -1.98 12.61
N ASP A 101 -9.17 -1.61 13.88
CA ASP A 101 -9.49 -0.24 14.31
C ASP A 101 -8.44 0.75 13.84
N ILE A 102 -7.16 0.37 13.87
CA ILE A 102 -6.07 1.16 13.28
C ILE A 102 -6.30 1.35 11.78
N PHE A 103 -6.71 0.29 11.07
CA PHE A 103 -7.03 0.35 9.66
C PHE A 103 -8.21 1.29 9.39
N ARG A 104 -9.29 1.17 10.16
CA ARG A 104 -10.48 2.02 10.08
C ARG A 104 -10.16 3.49 10.35
N ASP A 105 -9.28 3.78 11.31
CA ASP A 105 -8.88 5.13 11.71
C ASP A 105 -8.21 5.94 10.59
N VAL A 106 -7.66 5.27 9.59
CA VAL A 106 -7.12 5.95 8.39
C VAL A 106 -8.22 6.77 7.69
N PHE A 107 -9.47 6.30 7.76
CA PHE A 107 -10.63 6.89 7.10
C PHE A 107 -11.44 7.85 7.96
N LYS A 108 -11.05 8.11 9.21
CA LYS A 108 -11.85 8.86 10.21
C LYS A 108 -12.38 10.23 9.75
N HIS A 109 -11.73 10.84 8.78
CA HIS A 109 -12.14 12.14 8.22
C HIS A 109 -12.89 12.00 6.87
N HIS A 110 -13.08 10.78 6.39
CA HIS A 110 -13.62 10.50 5.06
C HIS A 110 -14.68 9.39 5.05
N ALA A 111 -15.19 9.02 6.23
CA ALA A 111 -16.16 7.92 6.37
C ALA A 111 -17.58 8.28 5.88
N ASP A 112 -17.85 9.57 5.66
CA ASP A 112 -19.16 10.06 5.29
C ASP A 112 -19.34 10.06 3.76
N ASN A 113 -20.56 9.69 3.32
CA ASN A 113 -21.00 9.79 1.91
C ASN A 113 -20.38 8.75 0.95
N LEU A 114 -20.36 7.48 1.32
CA LEU A 114 -20.01 6.38 0.43
C LEU A 114 -21.27 5.71 -0.11
N TYR A 115 -21.64 6.07 -1.34
CA TYR A 115 -22.90 5.60 -1.96
C TYR A 115 -22.68 4.81 -3.25
N THR A 116 -21.53 4.97 -3.88
CA THR A 116 -21.23 4.40 -5.18
C THR A 116 -19.96 3.53 -5.14
N PRO A 117 -19.84 2.57 -6.07
CA PRO A 117 -18.58 1.81 -6.23
C PRO A 117 -17.36 2.72 -6.41
N GLU A 118 -17.49 3.84 -7.10
CA GLU A 118 -16.44 4.82 -7.31
C GLU A 118 -15.97 5.46 -6.00
N ASP A 119 -16.88 5.71 -5.05
CA ASP A 119 -16.53 6.27 -3.74
C ASP A 119 -15.63 5.30 -2.97
N TYR A 120 -15.96 4.01 -2.98
CA TYR A 120 -15.14 2.98 -2.33
C TYR A 120 -13.76 2.81 -2.98
N ILE A 121 -13.69 2.94 -4.31
CA ILE A 121 -12.40 2.92 -5.01
C ILE A 121 -11.55 4.13 -4.63
N ASN A 122 -12.12 5.32 -4.61
CA ASN A 122 -11.41 6.53 -4.19
C ASN A 122 -10.90 6.41 -2.74
N HIS A 123 -11.67 5.79 -1.85
CA HIS A 123 -11.23 5.49 -0.49
C HIS A 123 -10.08 4.49 -0.44
N SER A 124 -10.13 3.47 -1.29
CA SER A 124 -9.03 2.49 -1.40
C SER A 124 -7.75 3.13 -1.93
N LEU A 125 -7.85 4.00 -2.94
CA LEU A 125 -6.72 4.79 -3.45
C LEU A 125 -6.17 5.73 -2.38
N TYR A 126 -7.04 6.43 -1.65
CA TYR A 126 -6.64 7.27 -0.53
C TYR A 126 -5.89 6.47 0.55
N PHE A 127 -6.41 5.31 0.92
CA PHE A 127 -5.74 4.43 1.89
C PHE A 127 -4.35 4.02 1.41
N GLU A 128 -4.22 3.60 0.16
CA GLU A 128 -2.94 3.17 -0.41
C GLU A 128 -1.94 4.32 -0.50
N ALA A 129 -2.37 5.49 -0.95
CA ALA A 129 -1.52 6.68 -0.99
C ALA A 129 -1.04 7.09 0.40
N LYS A 130 -1.91 6.99 1.42
CA LYS A 130 -1.58 7.41 2.79
C LYS A 130 -0.76 6.41 3.59
N THR A 131 -0.87 5.12 3.30
CA THR A 131 -0.25 4.05 4.11
C THR A 131 0.77 3.23 3.32
N PHE A 132 0.32 2.55 2.28
CA PHE A 132 1.15 1.63 1.49
C PHE A 132 2.28 2.38 0.76
N LEU A 133 1.96 3.48 0.10
CA LEU A 133 2.93 4.32 -0.60
C LEU A 133 4.03 4.84 0.35
N HIS A 134 3.66 5.27 1.55
CA HIS A 134 4.65 5.67 2.55
C HIS A 134 5.69 4.56 2.79
N GLY A 135 5.23 3.33 2.94
CA GLY A 135 6.12 2.18 3.11
C GLY A 135 7.04 1.93 1.92
N LEU A 136 6.54 2.12 0.69
CA LEU A 136 7.35 2.00 -0.52
C LEU A 136 8.43 3.09 -0.59
N LEU A 137 8.07 4.33 -0.30
CA LEU A 137 9.00 5.47 -0.31
C LEU A 137 10.11 5.30 0.73
N VAL A 138 9.79 4.85 1.94
CA VAL A 138 10.80 4.59 2.98
C VAL A 138 11.79 3.52 2.53
N VAL A 139 11.31 2.43 1.93
CA VAL A 139 12.19 1.38 1.41
C VAL A 139 13.07 1.89 0.28
N GLU A 140 12.47 2.62 -0.65
CA GLU A 140 13.20 3.16 -1.80
C GLU A 140 14.28 4.15 -1.39
N ASP A 141 13.94 5.11 -0.53
CA ASP A 141 14.88 6.12 -0.02
C ASP A 141 16.04 5.47 0.73
N LYS A 142 15.76 4.65 1.73
CA LYS A 142 16.79 4.02 2.55
C LYS A 142 17.73 3.11 1.73
N LEU A 143 17.19 2.37 0.77
CA LEU A 143 18.00 1.44 -0.03
C LEU A 143 18.76 2.12 -1.18
N SER A 144 18.22 3.17 -1.76
CA SER A 144 18.96 3.99 -2.74
C SER A 144 20.08 4.78 -2.07
N MET A 145 19.80 5.38 -0.91
CA MET A 145 20.79 6.11 -0.12
C MET A 145 21.89 5.21 0.46
N ALA A 146 21.63 3.90 0.67
CA ALA A 146 22.66 2.92 1.03
C ALA A 146 23.77 2.83 -0.02
N HIS A 147 23.52 3.29 -1.23
CA HIS A 147 24.45 3.32 -2.36
C HIS A 147 24.80 4.76 -2.81
N GLY A 148 24.38 5.79 -2.08
CA GLY A 148 24.58 7.19 -2.44
C GLY A 148 23.89 7.56 -3.75
N LEU A 149 22.72 6.96 -4.03
CA LEU A 149 21.88 7.20 -5.20
C LEU A 149 20.65 7.99 -4.76
N GLU A 150 20.43 9.17 -5.36
CA GLU A 150 19.23 9.96 -5.12
C GLU A 150 18.08 9.43 -5.99
N SER A 151 16.98 9.05 -5.39
CA SER A 151 15.73 8.69 -6.09
C SER A 151 14.75 9.85 -6.06
N ARG A 152 14.23 10.21 -7.24
CA ARG A 152 13.20 11.24 -7.41
C ARG A 152 11.90 10.59 -7.88
N VAL A 153 10.78 11.04 -7.35
CA VAL A 153 9.44 10.47 -7.54
C VAL A 153 8.51 11.44 -8.28
N PRO A 154 8.64 11.59 -9.61
CA PRO A 154 7.91 12.61 -10.37
C PRO A 154 6.39 12.43 -10.32
N PHE A 155 5.88 11.22 -10.08
CA PHE A 155 4.45 11.00 -9.88
C PHE A 155 3.89 11.66 -8.61
N LEU A 156 4.75 12.01 -7.66
CA LEU A 156 4.36 12.67 -6.42
C LEU A 156 4.59 14.20 -6.45
N ASP A 157 4.78 14.77 -7.65
CA ASP A 157 4.66 16.21 -7.82
C ASP A 157 3.28 16.70 -7.35
N ASN A 158 3.23 17.79 -6.59
CA ASN A 158 2.01 18.25 -5.97
C ASN A 158 0.89 18.55 -6.97
N ASP A 159 1.23 19.16 -8.10
CA ASP A 159 0.23 19.50 -9.14
C ASP A 159 -0.33 18.23 -9.79
N LEU A 160 0.53 17.21 -9.99
CA LEU A 160 0.12 15.92 -10.52
C LEU A 160 -0.73 15.14 -9.51
N VAL A 161 -0.39 15.17 -8.23
CA VAL A 161 -1.20 14.55 -7.16
C VAL A 161 -2.58 15.22 -7.10
N ASP A 162 -2.63 16.54 -7.11
CA ASP A 162 -3.90 17.29 -7.11
C ASP A 162 -4.75 16.99 -8.35
N PHE A 163 -4.13 16.83 -9.51
CA PHE A 163 -4.81 16.38 -10.72
C PHE A 163 -5.35 14.95 -10.55
N ALA A 164 -4.51 14.03 -10.09
CA ALA A 164 -4.90 12.64 -9.89
C ALA A 164 -6.06 12.48 -8.89
N MET A 165 -6.06 13.25 -7.81
CA MET A 165 -7.14 13.24 -6.82
C MET A 165 -8.49 13.70 -7.38
N ARG A 166 -8.48 14.58 -8.38
CA ARG A 166 -9.70 15.07 -9.08
C ARG A 166 -10.09 14.21 -10.29
N CYS A 167 -9.20 13.34 -10.74
CA CYS A 167 -9.45 12.49 -11.90
C CYS A 167 -10.54 11.45 -11.58
N PRO A 168 -11.64 11.41 -12.35
CA PRO A 168 -12.72 10.44 -12.14
C PRO A 168 -12.23 8.99 -12.22
N VAL A 169 -12.84 8.12 -11.43
CA VAL A 169 -12.45 6.70 -11.34
C VAL A 169 -12.51 6.00 -12.70
N HIS A 170 -13.50 6.28 -13.52
CA HIS A 170 -13.65 5.64 -14.84
C HIS A 170 -12.52 5.97 -15.83
N LEU A 171 -11.71 7.01 -15.56
CA LEU A 171 -10.49 7.31 -16.31
C LEU A 171 -9.25 6.62 -15.73
N LYS A 172 -9.30 6.18 -14.48
CA LYS A 172 -8.23 5.42 -13.80
C LYS A 172 -8.40 3.92 -13.98
N LEU A 173 -9.64 3.45 -13.84
CA LEU A 173 -10.02 2.05 -13.96
C LEU A 173 -11.04 1.89 -15.07
N ASN A 174 -10.60 1.28 -16.17
CA ASN A 174 -11.48 0.94 -17.25
C ASN A 174 -12.40 -0.22 -16.84
N ASN A 175 -13.69 -0.16 -17.21
CA ASN A 175 -14.68 -1.22 -16.96
C ASN A 175 -14.92 -1.59 -15.50
N LEU A 176 -15.36 -0.64 -14.68
CA LEU A 176 -15.76 -0.93 -13.30
C LEU A 176 -16.80 -2.05 -13.20
N ALA A 177 -17.68 -2.18 -14.22
CA ALA A 177 -18.65 -3.27 -14.32
C ALA A 177 -17.98 -4.65 -14.46
N ASP A 178 -16.85 -4.74 -15.14
CA ASP A 178 -16.08 -6.00 -15.26
C ASP A 178 -15.37 -6.32 -13.94
N VAL A 179 -14.92 -5.28 -13.21
CA VAL A 179 -14.36 -5.42 -11.86
C VAL A 179 -15.40 -6.02 -10.90
N VAL A 180 -16.63 -5.54 -10.93
CA VAL A 180 -17.76 -6.09 -10.15
C VAL A 180 -18.02 -7.56 -10.51
N ARG A 181 -18.02 -7.89 -11.79
CA ARG A 181 -18.21 -9.27 -12.26
C ARG A 181 -17.12 -10.23 -11.83
N LEU A 182 -15.85 -9.79 -11.85
CA LEU A 182 -14.73 -10.62 -11.38
C LEU A 182 -14.84 -10.92 -9.89
N ASN A 183 -15.30 -9.95 -9.09
CA ASN A 183 -15.51 -10.15 -7.66
C ASN A 183 -16.63 -11.17 -7.36
N GLU A 184 -17.68 -11.23 -8.16
CA GLU A 184 -18.76 -12.21 -8.02
C GLU A 184 -18.30 -13.66 -8.29
N ASN A 185 -17.26 -13.84 -9.09
CA ASN A 185 -16.74 -15.17 -9.46
C ASN A 185 -15.66 -15.70 -8.49
N GLU A 186 -15.13 -14.87 -7.60
CA GLU A 186 -14.14 -15.25 -6.60
C GLU A 186 -14.72 -15.51 -5.20
N ALA A 187 -16.04 -15.45 -5.06
CA ALA A 187 -16.75 -15.62 -3.78
C ALA A 187 -16.93 -17.09 -3.40
#